data_e5cd25fc77c92f0e9addbbf988d011a9
#
_entry.id   e5cd25fc77c92f0e9addbbf988d011a9
#
_cell.length_a   1.000
_cell.length_b   1.000
_cell.length_c   1.000
_cell.angle_alpha   90.00
_cell.angle_beta   90.00
_cell.angle_gamma   90.00
#
_symmetry.space_group_name_H-M   'P 1'
#
loop_
_entity.id
_entity.type
_entity.pdbx_description
1 polymer ?
#
loop_
_entity_poly.entity_id
_entity_poly.type
_entity_poly.pdbx_seq_one_letter_code
_entity_poly.pdbx_strand_id
1 'polypeptide(L)'
;MSNYVGAIDQGTTSTRFIIFDHAGKIISQAQKEHRQIYPQPGWVEHDPLEILNNSNEVVGAALARANLSGTDLRAVGITNQRETTVLWDRHSAEPLAPAIVWMDTRTDQLMRRFLQKREQSWFREKTGLPLTTYFSALKLLWLLENVPGARRKAEQGDALFGNINTWLAWNLTGGKDGGLHITDVSNASRTDRKSTRLNSSHDQIS
;
A
#
# COMPACT_ATOMS: atom_id res chain seq x y z
N MET A 1 24.60 6.12 -20.45
CA MET A 1 24.26 5.90 -19.02
C MET A 1 22.94 6.59 -18.77
N SER A 2 21.97 5.91 -18.14
CA SER A 2 20.68 6.52 -17.79
C SER A 2 20.89 7.66 -16.79
N ASN A 3 20.37 8.84 -17.10
CA ASN A 3 20.62 10.07 -16.34
C ASN A 3 19.38 10.55 -15.60
N TYR A 4 18.31 9.73 -15.56
CA TYR A 4 17.03 10.13 -14.99
C TYR A 4 16.63 9.23 -13.85
N VAL A 5 15.81 9.78 -12.94
CA VAL A 5 15.11 9.03 -11.89
C VAL A 5 13.61 9.33 -11.97
N GLY A 6 12.80 8.32 -11.71
CA GLY A 6 11.35 8.44 -11.65
C GLY A 6 10.85 8.45 -10.22
N ALA A 7 9.75 9.13 -9.96
CA ALA A 7 9.03 9.08 -8.68
C ALA A 7 7.54 8.86 -8.91
N ILE A 8 7.00 7.77 -8.37
CA ILE A 8 5.55 7.54 -8.25
C ILE A 8 5.09 8.18 -6.93
N ASP A 9 4.18 9.13 -7.03
CA ASP A 9 3.50 9.76 -5.89
C ASP A 9 2.03 9.32 -5.90
N GLN A 10 1.73 8.27 -5.15
CA GLN A 10 0.38 7.73 -5.06
C GLN A 10 -0.33 8.34 -3.85
N GLY A 11 -1.05 9.43 -4.08
CA GLY A 11 -1.83 10.16 -3.08
C GLY A 11 -3.22 9.57 -2.85
N THR A 12 -3.98 10.19 -1.95
CA THR A 12 -5.35 9.75 -1.62
C THR A 12 -6.33 9.91 -2.78
N THR A 13 -6.12 10.91 -3.64
CA THR A 13 -7.08 11.23 -4.73
C THR A 13 -6.54 10.96 -6.12
N SER A 14 -5.23 10.85 -6.26
CA SER A 14 -4.59 10.71 -7.56
C SER A 14 -3.23 10.03 -7.47
N THR A 15 -2.78 9.49 -8.59
CA THR A 15 -1.42 9.00 -8.79
C THR A 15 -0.70 9.96 -9.73
N ARG A 16 0.53 10.34 -9.39
CA ARG A 16 1.43 11.17 -10.20
C ARG A 16 2.73 10.42 -10.45
N PHE A 17 3.30 10.61 -11.63
CA PHE A 17 4.67 10.20 -11.92
C PHE A 17 5.48 11.42 -12.40
N ILE A 18 6.68 11.57 -11.85
CA ILE A 18 7.58 12.69 -12.12
C ILE A 18 8.93 12.12 -12.52
N ILE A 19 9.53 12.66 -13.58
CA ILE A 19 10.87 12.32 -14.06
C ILE A 19 11.81 13.50 -13.76
N PHE A 20 12.92 13.22 -13.09
CA PHE A 20 13.95 14.18 -12.75
C PHE A 20 15.27 13.85 -13.46
N ASP A 21 16.03 14.89 -13.83
CA ASP A 21 17.42 14.73 -14.24
C ASP A 21 18.36 14.67 -13.03
N HIS A 22 19.66 14.52 -13.28
CA HIS A 22 20.70 14.46 -12.25
C HIS A 22 20.87 15.76 -11.43
N ALA A 23 20.35 16.89 -11.92
CA ALA A 23 20.33 18.17 -11.21
C ALA A 23 19.05 18.37 -10.38
N GLY A 24 18.13 17.39 -10.39
CA GLY A 24 16.85 17.46 -9.69
C GLY A 24 15.78 18.29 -10.42
N LYS A 25 16.04 18.67 -11.70
CA LYS A 25 15.06 19.37 -12.51
C LYS A 25 13.99 18.42 -13.01
N ILE A 26 12.73 18.83 -12.93
CA ILE A 26 11.61 18.10 -13.52
C ILE A 26 11.69 18.15 -15.03
N ILE A 27 11.78 16.98 -15.66
CA ILE A 27 11.83 16.81 -17.12
C ILE A 27 10.43 16.55 -17.67
N SER A 28 9.63 15.73 -16.98
CA SER A 28 8.26 15.42 -17.37
C SER A 28 7.45 14.99 -16.16
N GLN A 29 6.13 15.12 -16.26
CA GLN A 29 5.21 14.58 -15.29
C GLN A 29 3.85 14.22 -15.92
N ALA A 30 3.16 13.27 -15.31
CA ALA A 30 1.77 12.95 -15.60
C ALA A 30 1.04 12.63 -14.30
N GLN A 31 -0.27 12.89 -14.29
CA GLN A 31 -1.13 12.65 -13.13
C GLN A 31 -2.48 12.15 -13.60
N LYS A 32 -3.10 11.26 -12.80
CA LYS A 32 -4.45 10.74 -13.01
C LYS A 32 -5.16 10.54 -11.69
N GLU A 33 -6.40 10.98 -11.59
CA GLU A 33 -7.27 10.75 -10.44
C GLU A 33 -7.83 9.33 -10.47
N HIS A 34 -8.21 8.80 -9.28
CA HIS A 34 -8.93 7.55 -9.12
C HIS A 34 -10.19 7.76 -8.28
N ARG A 35 -11.13 6.83 -8.42
CA ARG A 35 -12.43 6.92 -7.76
C ARG A 35 -12.29 6.80 -6.25
N GLN A 36 -13.07 7.64 -5.56
CA GLN A 36 -13.32 7.53 -4.12
C GLN A 36 -14.61 6.74 -3.94
N ILE A 37 -14.56 5.62 -3.23
CA ILE A 37 -15.72 4.73 -3.05
C ILE A 37 -16.18 4.86 -1.59
N TYR A 38 -17.45 5.16 -1.38
CA TYR A 38 -18.07 5.38 -0.07
C TYR A 38 -19.25 4.41 0.12
N PRO A 39 -19.03 3.12 0.46
CA PRO A 39 -20.10 2.12 0.53
C PRO A 39 -21.12 2.40 1.63
N GLN A 40 -20.67 2.98 2.74
CA GLN A 40 -21.50 3.32 3.92
C GLN A 40 -20.90 4.57 4.61
N PRO A 41 -21.67 5.25 5.49
CA PRO A 41 -21.14 6.35 6.28
C PRO A 41 -19.88 5.94 7.07
N GLY A 42 -18.80 6.69 6.92
CA GLY A 42 -17.51 6.43 7.56
C GLY A 42 -16.64 5.38 6.87
N TRP A 43 -17.12 4.72 5.82
CA TRP A 43 -16.34 3.79 5.01
C TRP A 43 -15.74 4.51 3.80
N VAL A 44 -14.46 4.28 3.57
CA VAL A 44 -13.74 4.85 2.42
C VAL A 44 -12.87 3.77 1.81
N GLU A 45 -13.09 3.50 0.53
CA GLU A 45 -12.42 2.44 -0.22
C GLU A 45 -11.81 2.96 -1.53
N HIS A 46 -10.73 2.31 -1.93
CA HIS A 46 -10.18 2.46 -3.28
C HIS A 46 -10.10 1.08 -3.95
N ASP A 47 -10.17 1.08 -5.29
CA ASP A 47 -9.86 -0.09 -6.09
C ASP A 47 -8.33 -0.22 -6.28
N PRO A 48 -7.68 -1.28 -5.74
CA PRO A 48 -6.24 -1.46 -5.89
C PRO A 48 -5.81 -1.66 -7.35
N LEU A 49 -6.67 -2.26 -8.19
CA LEU A 49 -6.38 -2.46 -9.61
C LEU A 49 -6.45 -1.13 -10.37
N GLU A 50 -7.40 -0.26 -10.06
CA GLU A 50 -7.46 1.10 -10.62
C GLU A 50 -6.19 1.90 -10.28
N ILE A 51 -5.72 1.82 -9.02
CA ILE A 51 -4.47 2.46 -8.60
C ILE A 51 -3.27 1.92 -9.39
N LEU A 52 -3.17 0.61 -9.57
CA LEU A 52 -2.10 -0.02 -10.34
C LEU A 52 -2.14 0.40 -11.82
N ASN A 53 -3.32 0.35 -12.43
CA ASN A 53 -3.52 0.76 -13.82
C ASN A 53 -3.17 2.24 -14.01
N ASN A 54 -3.65 3.12 -13.14
CA ASN A 54 -3.31 4.53 -13.17
C ASN A 54 -1.81 4.77 -13.01
N SER A 55 -1.13 4.00 -12.15
CA SER A 55 0.33 4.09 -12.00
C SER A 55 1.05 3.75 -13.30
N ASN A 56 0.66 2.67 -13.97
CA ASN A 56 1.23 2.29 -15.27
C ASN A 56 0.96 3.36 -16.34
N GLU A 57 -0.26 3.90 -16.40
CA GLU A 57 -0.63 4.92 -17.37
C GLU A 57 0.16 6.22 -17.18
N VAL A 58 0.30 6.72 -15.95
CA VAL A 58 1.06 7.96 -15.71
C VAL A 58 2.55 7.79 -15.94
N VAL A 59 3.11 6.60 -15.67
CA VAL A 59 4.51 6.26 -16.00
C VAL A 59 4.69 6.31 -17.52
N GLY A 60 3.86 5.60 -18.27
CA GLY A 60 3.91 5.58 -19.73
C GLY A 60 3.72 6.97 -20.34
N ALA A 61 2.76 7.76 -19.86
CA ALA A 61 2.49 9.10 -20.35
C ALA A 61 3.65 10.07 -20.08
N ALA A 62 4.27 10.02 -18.91
CA ALA A 62 5.39 10.90 -18.59
C ALA A 62 6.65 10.55 -19.40
N LEU A 63 6.94 9.26 -19.60
CA LEU A 63 8.03 8.79 -20.45
C LEU A 63 7.82 9.24 -21.90
N ALA A 64 6.63 9.02 -22.45
CA ALA A 64 6.32 9.43 -23.83
C ALA A 64 6.45 10.95 -24.04
N ARG A 65 5.99 11.78 -23.11
CA ARG A 65 6.13 13.25 -23.17
C ARG A 65 7.59 13.72 -23.18
N ALA A 66 8.48 12.97 -22.52
CA ALA A 66 9.91 13.27 -22.47
C ALA A 66 10.70 12.61 -23.62
N ASN A 67 10.03 11.82 -24.46
CA ASN A 67 10.67 10.96 -25.47
C ASN A 67 11.72 10.03 -24.87
N LEU A 68 11.39 9.45 -23.69
CA LEU A 68 12.22 8.53 -22.91
C LEU A 68 11.55 7.14 -22.86
N SER A 69 12.36 6.15 -22.56
CA SER A 69 11.95 4.76 -22.27
C SER A 69 12.26 4.39 -20.82
N GLY A 70 11.76 3.28 -20.34
CA GLY A 70 12.07 2.77 -19.00
C GLY A 70 13.57 2.53 -18.76
N THR A 71 14.33 2.20 -19.81
CA THR A 71 15.78 1.97 -19.73
C THR A 71 16.59 3.24 -19.52
N ASP A 72 15.99 4.41 -19.72
CA ASP A 72 16.61 5.71 -19.46
C ASP A 72 16.52 6.11 -17.98
N LEU A 73 15.67 5.40 -17.20
CA LEU A 73 15.56 5.61 -15.77
C LEU A 73 16.57 4.75 -15.01
N ARG A 74 17.33 5.36 -14.11
CA ARG A 74 18.27 4.68 -13.22
C ARG A 74 17.56 3.95 -12.08
N ALA A 75 16.50 4.57 -11.58
CA ALA A 75 15.68 4.04 -10.48
C ALA A 75 14.30 4.70 -10.52
N VAL A 76 13.34 4.03 -9.86
CA VAL A 76 12.01 4.58 -9.57
C VAL A 76 11.78 4.48 -8.07
N GLY A 77 11.49 5.61 -7.42
CA GLY A 77 11.01 5.68 -6.05
C GLY A 77 9.48 5.66 -5.99
N ILE A 78 8.94 5.14 -4.89
CA ILE A 78 7.49 5.11 -4.64
C ILE A 78 7.22 5.81 -3.31
N THR A 79 6.38 6.85 -3.33
CA THR A 79 5.72 7.40 -2.14
C THR A 79 4.22 7.18 -2.25
N ASN A 80 3.53 7.09 -1.11
CA ASN A 80 2.13 6.67 -1.13
C ASN A 80 1.31 7.31 0.00
N GLN A 81 -0.02 7.26 -0.14
CA GLN A 81 -0.94 7.41 0.98
C GLN A 81 -0.67 6.28 1.98
N ARG A 82 -0.09 6.62 3.13
CA ARG A 82 0.24 5.64 4.17
C ARG A 82 -1.02 5.05 4.80
N GLU A 83 -0.90 3.95 5.52
CA GLU A 83 -1.92 3.24 6.28
C GLU A 83 -3.08 2.65 5.47
N THR A 84 -3.28 3.06 4.21
CA THR A 84 -4.25 2.42 3.32
C THR A 84 -3.86 0.96 3.10
N THR A 85 -4.79 0.06 3.40
CA THR A 85 -4.53 -1.37 3.57
C THR A 85 -5.04 -2.16 2.38
N VAL A 86 -4.17 -2.94 1.76
CA VAL A 86 -4.48 -3.88 0.67
C VAL A 86 -4.22 -5.30 1.14
N LEU A 87 -5.12 -6.21 0.81
CA LEU A 87 -4.98 -7.66 1.00
C LEU A 87 -5.24 -8.34 -0.34
N TRP A 88 -4.31 -9.19 -0.82
CA TRP A 88 -4.43 -9.82 -2.12
C TRP A 88 -3.95 -11.26 -2.12
N ASP A 89 -4.39 -12.04 -3.09
CA ASP A 89 -3.95 -13.41 -3.32
C ASP A 89 -2.62 -13.42 -4.06
N ARG A 90 -1.61 -14.11 -3.50
CA ARG A 90 -0.26 -14.16 -4.09
C ARG A 90 -0.18 -14.92 -5.41
N HIS A 91 -1.11 -15.84 -5.66
CA HIS A 91 -1.08 -16.70 -6.84
C HIS A 91 -1.86 -16.12 -8.02
N SER A 92 -3.00 -15.47 -7.74
CA SER A 92 -3.80 -14.83 -8.79
C SER A 92 -3.45 -13.36 -9.00
N ALA A 93 -2.78 -12.71 -8.06
CA ALA A 93 -2.55 -11.27 -8.01
C ALA A 93 -3.84 -10.44 -7.80
N GLU A 94 -4.96 -11.09 -7.49
CA GLU A 94 -6.25 -10.40 -7.31
C GLU A 94 -6.40 -9.88 -5.87
N PRO A 95 -6.83 -8.62 -5.69
CA PRO A 95 -7.24 -8.12 -4.40
C PRO A 95 -8.39 -8.96 -3.83
N LEU A 96 -8.31 -9.34 -2.55
CA LEU A 96 -9.37 -10.09 -1.87
C LEU A 96 -10.55 -9.19 -1.48
N ALA A 97 -10.33 -7.88 -1.42
CA ALA A 97 -11.32 -6.84 -1.16
C ALA A 97 -10.79 -5.49 -1.66
N PRO A 98 -11.66 -4.45 -1.77
CA PRO A 98 -11.21 -3.08 -1.95
C PRO A 98 -10.22 -2.65 -0.85
N ALA A 99 -9.28 -1.77 -1.20
CA ALA A 99 -8.35 -1.20 -0.23
C ALA A 99 -9.10 -0.34 0.79
N ILE A 100 -8.88 -0.58 2.08
CA ILE A 100 -9.45 0.25 3.15
C ILE A 100 -8.54 1.46 3.36
N VAL A 101 -9.08 2.65 3.07
CA VAL A 101 -8.33 3.91 3.09
C VAL A 101 -7.99 4.33 4.52
N TRP A 102 -6.92 5.10 4.71
CA TRP A 102 -6.41 5.54 6.01
C TRP A 102 -7.45 6.27 6.87
N MET A 103 -8.37 7.03 6.24
CA MET A 103 -9.42 7.79 6.94
C MET A 103 -10.69 6.98 7.24
N ASP A 104 -10.75 5.71 6.83
CA ASP A 104 -11.89 4.82 7.07
C ASP A 104 -12.06 4.53 8.57
N THR A 105 -13.29 4.56 9.06
CA THR A 105 -13.63 4.39 10.47
C THR A 105 -14.35 3.07 10.79
N ARG A 106 -14.50 2.14 9.81
CA ARG A 106 -15.22 0.86 10.01
C ARG A 106 -14.67 0.01 11.15
N THR A 107 -13.41 0.21 11.51
CA THR A 107 -12.73 -0.54 12.56
C THR A 107 -12.96 0.01 13.97
N ASP A 108 -13.82 1.01 14.16
CA ASP A 108 -14.10 1.62 15.46
C ASP A 108 -14.59 0.58 16.51
N GLN A 109 -15.47 -0.32 16.12
CA GLN A 109 -15.94 -1.39 17.03
C GLN A 109 -14.80 -2.34 17.43
N LEU A 110 -13.90 -2.69 16.52
CA LEU A 110 -12.70 -3.48 16.82
C LEU A 110 -11.80 -2.73 17.82
N MET A 111 -11.55 -1.45 17.56
CA MET A 111 -10.76 -0.60 18.46
C MET A 111 -11.36 -0.60 19.88
N ARG A 112 -12.66 -0.34 20.01
CA ARG A 112 -13.37 -0.36 21.30
C ARG A 112 -13.25 -1.70 22.00
N ARG A 113 -13.41 -2.82 21.29
CA ARG A 113 -13.27 -4.19 21.83
C ARG A 113 -11.89 -4.42 22.47
N PHE A 114 -10.82 -3.89 21.87
CA PHE A 114 -9.48 -3.98 22.44
C PHE A 114 -9.29 -3.05 23.65
N LEU A 115 -9.82 -1.82 23.58
CA LEU A 115 -9.70 -0.83 24.66
C LEU A 115 -10.49 -1.23 25.93
N GLN A 116 -11.50 -2.10 25.81
CA GLN A 116 -12.15 -2.70 26.99
C GLN A 116 -11.21 -3.65 27.76
N LYS A 117 -10.18 -4.20 27.09
CA LYS A 117 -9.27 -5.20 27.68
C LYS A 117 -7.91 -4.59 28.06
N ARG A 118 -7.52 -3.49 27.44
CA ARG A 118 -6.22 -2.84 27.61
C ARG A 118 -6.34 -1.33 27.43
N GLU A 119 -5.61 -0.57 28.20
CA GLU A 119 -5.53 0.87 28.06
C GLU A 119 -4.70 1.31 26.85
N GLN A 120 -4.89 2.55 26.39
CA GLN A 120 -4.10 3.13 25.27
C GLN A 120 -2.59 3.13 25.55
N SER A 121 -2.17 3.34 26.81
CA SER A 121 -0.78 3.28 27.25
C SER A 121 -0.12 1.96 26.87
N TRP A 122 -0.81 0.82 27.09
CA TRP A 122 -0.30 -0.51 26.76
C TRP A 122 0.04 -0.66 25.27
N PHE A 123 -0.81 -0.14 24.37
CA PHE A 123 -0.53 -0.17 22.93
C PHE A 123 0.64 0.72 22.58
N ARG A 124 0.67 1.96 23.10
CA ARG A 124 1.74 2.91 22.86
C ARG A 124 3.11 2.39 23.31
N GLU A 125 3.20 1.77 24.46
CA GLU A 125 4.43 1.16 24.98
C GLU A 125 4.95 0.01 24.08
N LYS A 126 4.05 -0.74 23.43
CA LYS A 126 4.41 -1.88 22.59
C LYS A 126 4.74 -1.51 21.14
N THR A 127 4.09 -0.49 20.61
CA THR A 127 4.12 -0.18 19.17
C THR A 127 4.67 1.22 18.87
N GLY A 128 4.73 2.09 19.88
CA GLY A 128 4.99 3.52 19.71
C GLY A 128 3.77 4.33 19.23
N LEU A 129 2.64 3.64 18.95
CA LEU A 129 1.43 4.24 18.38
C LEU A 129 0.22 4.03 19.29
N PRO A 130 -0.72 4.98 19.35
CA PRO A 130 -2.01 4.75 19.99
C PRO A 130 -2.83 3.77 19.14
N LEU A 131 -3.70 2.97 19.77
CA LEU A 131 -4.68 2.18 19.05
C LEU A 131 -5.77 3.09 18.49
N THR A 132 -5.87 3.20 17.18
CA THR A 132 -6.88 4.02 16.48
C THR A 132 -7.31 3.34 15.20
N THR A 133 -8.43 3.78 14.62
CA THR A 133 -8.90 3.33 13.30
C THR A 133 -7.97 3.74 12.15
N TYR A 134 -7.08 4.70 12.40
CA TYR A 134 -6.18 5.29 11.41
C TYR A 134 -5.15 4.28 10.88
N PHE A 135 -4.51 3.51 11.76
CA PHE A 135 -3.41 2.62 11.40
C PHE A 135 -3.88 1.29 10.77
N SER A 136 -2.98 0.65 10.02
CA SER A 136 -3.32 -0.51 9.18
C SER A 136 -3.70 -1.78 9.95
N ALA A 137 -3.22 -1.97 11.18
CA ALA A 137 -3.42 -3.21 11.94
C ALA A 137 -4.89 -3.59 12.12
N LEU A 138 -5.74 -2.64 12.52
CA LEU A 138 -7.17 -2.89 12.69
C LEU A 138 -7.89 -3.10 11.36
N LYS A 139 -7.43 -2.45 10.27
CA LYS A 139 -7.97 -2.67 8.93
C LYS A 139 -7.66 -4.06 8.42
N LEU A 140 -6.42 -4.54 8.61
CA LEU A 140 -6.05 -5.91 8.29
C LEU A 140 -6.88 -6.91 9.10
N LEU A 141 -7.01 -6.71 10.42
CA LEU A 141 -7.83 -7.59 11.25
C LEU A 141 -9.28 -7.63 10.78
N TRP A 142 -9.84 -6.47 10.43
CA TRP A 142 -11.20 -6.38 9.89
C TRP A 142 -11.35 -7.18 8.59
N LEU A 143 -10.40 -7.04 7.66
CA LEU A 143 -10.39 -7.82 6.41
C LEU A 143 -10.35 -9.34 6.69
N LEU A 144 -9.50 -9.77 7.61
CA LEU A 144 -9.39 -11.18 7.98
C LEU A 144 -10.65 -11.74 8.64
N GLU A 145 -11.43 -10.90 9.35
CA GLU A 145 -12.67 -11.31 10.02
C GLU A 145 -13.92 -11.22 9.12
N ASN A 146 -13.93 -10.32 8.11
CA ASN A 146 -15.14 -9.99 7.35
C ASN A 146 -15.08 -10.41 5.87
N VAL A 147 -13.89 -10.64 5.30
CA VAL A 147 -13.76 -11.10 3.91
C VAL A 147 -13.77 -12.64 3.87
N PRO A 148 -14.72 -13.27 3.17
CA PRO A 148 -14.81 -14.73 3.11
C PRO A 148 -13.50 -15.39 2.64
N GLY A 149 -12.98 -16.31 3.46
CA GLY A 149 -11.76 -17.06 3.13
C GLY A 149 -10.43 -16.31 3.34
N ALA A 150 -10.45 -15.01 3.62
CA ALA A 150 -9.23 -14.21 3.78
C ALA A 150 -8.32 -14.74 4.90
N ARG A 151 -8.89 -15.03 6.07
CA ARG A 151 -8.13 -15.59 7.20
C ARG A 151 -7.46 -16.91 6.83
N ARG A 152 -8.21 -17.85 6.24
CA ARG A 152 -7.66 -19.14 5.80
C ARG A 152 -6.51 -18.96 4.81
N LYS A 153 -6.67 -18.12 3.80
CA LYS A 153 -5.59 -17.81 2.85
C LYS A 153 -4.36 -17.20 3.54
N ALA A 154 -4.56 -16.32 4.51
CA ALA A 154 -3.47 -15.73 5.27
C ALA A 154 -2.72 -16.77 6.12
N GLU A 155 -3.44 -17.68 6.79
CA GLU A 155 -2.84 -18.76 7.59
C GLU A 155 -2.10 -19.78 6.73
N GLN A 156 -2.53 -19.99 5.48
CA GLN A 156 -1.85 -20.83 4.49
C GLN A 156 -0.66 -20.14 3.82
N GLY A 157 -0.49 -18.83 4.01
CA GLY A 157 0.55 -18.05 3.34
C GLY A 157 0.20 -17.65 1.90
N ASP A 158 -1.06 -17.82 1.50
CA ASP A 158 -1.55 -17.51 0.15
C ASP A 158 -2.05 -16.06 0.00
N ALA A 159 -2.29 -15.38 1.10
CA ALA A 159 -2.63 -13.96 1.08
C ALA A 159 -1.42 -13.09 1.46
N LEU A 160 -1.20 -12.04 0.68
CA LEU A 160 -0.24 -10.99 0.98
C LEU A 160 -0.94 -9.74 1.47
N PHE A 161 -0.31 -9.04 2.39
CA PHE A 161 -0.76 -7.77 2.96
C PHE A 161 0.28 -6.68 2.70
N GLY A 162 -0.18 -5.46 2.47
CA GLY A 162 0.70 -4.29 2.40
C GLY A 162 -0.07 -2.98 2.41
N ASN A 163 0.69 -1.90 2.52
CA ASN A 163 0.21 -0.59 2.11
C ASN A 163 0.35 -0.44 0.60
N ILE A 164 -0.06 0.70 0.06
CA ILE A 164 -0.04 0.93 -1.39
C ILE A 164 1.37 0.84 -1.98
N ASN A 165 2.41 1.27 -1.25
CA ASN A 165 3.80 1.11 -1.72
C ASN A 165 4.16 -0.37 -1.95
N THR A 166 3.78 -1.25 -1.02
CA THR A 166 4.04 -2.70 -1.13
C THR A 166 3.26 -3.31 -2.28
N TRP A 167 1.98 -2.95 -2.43
CA TRP A 167 1.13 -3.36 -3.55
C TRP A 167 1.74 -2.98 -4.91
N LEU A 168 2.15 -1.71 -5.05
CA LEU A 168 2.78 -1.22 -6.28
C LEU A 168 4.15 -1.85 -6.51
N ALA A 169 5.03 -1.91 -5.49
CA ALA A 169 6.34 -2.53 -5.62
C ALA A 169 6.24 -3.99 -6.06
N TRP A 170 5.34 -4.76 -5.41
CA TRP A 170 5.13 -6.16 -5.76
C TRP A 170 4.69 -6.33 -7.22
N ASN A 171 3.67 -5.58 -7.68
CA ASN A 171 3.16 -5.68 -9.05
C ASN A 171 4.18 -5.19 -10.09
N LEU A 172 4.85 -4.07 -9.85
CA LEU A 172 5.81 -3.46 -10.80
C LEU A 172 7.13 -4.24 -10.91
N THR A 173 7.39 -5.16 -9.98
CA THR A 173 8.62 -5.99 -10.00
C THR A 173 8.36 -7.44 -10.40
N GLY A 174 7.15 -7.77 -10.87
CA GLY A 174 6.83 -9.10 -11.40
C GLY A 174 5.54 -9.73 -10.87
N GLY A 175 4.94 -9.17 -9.81
CA GLY A 175 3.69 -9.68 -9.25
C GLY A 175 3.80 -11.15 -8.82
N LYS A 176 2.84 -11.97 -9.26
CA LYS A 176 2.83 -13.42 -8.98
C LYS A 176 4.04 -14.18 -9.54
N ASP A 177 4.74 -13.61 -10.49
CA ASP A 177 5.87 -14.23 -11.20
C ASP A 177 7.23 -13.76 -10.61
N GLY A 178 7.30 -13.54 -9.29
CA GLY A 178 8.52 -13.20 -8.58
C GLY A 178 8.61 -11.77 -8.07
N GLY A 179 7.49 -11.07 -7.98
CA GLY A 179 7.42 -9.70 -7.46
C GLY A 179 7.93 -9.57 -6.03
N LEU A 180 8.60 -8.45 -5.74
CA LEU A 180 9.20 -8.18 -4.45
C LEU A 180 8.15 -7.68 -3.45
N HIS A 181 7.86 -8.50 -2.43
CA HIS A 181 6.97 -8.15 -1.34
C HIS A 181 7.74 -7.40 -0.25
N ILE A 182 7.95 -6.11 -0.45
CA ILE A 182 8.79 -5.25 0.40
C ILE A 182 8.02 -3.99 0.84
N THR A 183 8.48 -3.38 1.91
CA THR A 183 8.04 -2.06 2.36
C THR A 183 9.22 -1.26 2.89
N ASP A 184 9.04 0.03 3.12
CA ASP A 184 10.02 0.91 3.73
C ASP A 184 9.75 1.14 5.22
N VAL A 185 10.73 1.70 5.95
CA VAL A 185 10.64 1.94 7.39
C VAL A 185 9.54 2.93 7.77
N SER A 186 9.21 3.89 6.90
CA SER A 186 8.17 4.90 7.16
C SER A 186 6.78 4.27 7.11
N ASN A 187 6.51 3.41 6.12
CA ASN A 187 5.27 2.64 6.05
C ASN A 187 5.21 1.56 7.14
N ALA A 188 6.30 0.81 7.37
CA ALA A 188 6.37 -0.24 8.38
C ALA A 188 6.11 0.30 9.80
N SER A 189 6.61 1.49 10.14
CA SER A 189 6.38 2.12 11.44
C SER A 189 4.91 2.45 11.72
N ARG A 190 4.07 2.51 10.68
CA ARG A 190 2.65 2.86 10.74
C ARG A 190 1.72 1.64 10.61
N THR A 191 2.28 0.44 10.45
CA THR A 191 1.50 -0.80 10.27
C THR A 191 1.38 -1.66 11.52
N ASP A 192 2.00 -1.31 12.63
CA ASP A 192 2.14 -2.10 13.85
C ASP A 192 3.01 -3.37 13.66
N ARG A 193 4.23 -3.34 14.22
CA ARG A 193 5.24 -4.40 14.10
C ARG A 193 4.80 -5.80 14.54
N LYS A 194 3.73 -5.93 15.34
CA LYS A 194 3.28 -7.24 15.83
C LYS A 194 2.27 -7.92 14.91
N SER A 195 1.52 -7.19 14.11
CA SER A 195 0.61 -7.78 13.12
C SER A 195 1.32 -8.33 11.88
N THR A 196 2.56 -7.89 11.61
CA THR A 196 3.40 -8.44 10.52
C THR A 196 3.89 -9.87 10.78
N ARG A 197 3.74 -10.42 11.99
CA ARG A 197 4.00 -11.84 12.28
C ARG A 197 3.02 -12.82 11.62
N LEU A 198 1.97 -12.34 10.96
CA LEU A 198 1.11 -13.19 10.12
C LEU A 198 1.76 -13.57 8.78
N ASN A 199 2.86 -12.93 8.40
CA ASN A 199 3.73 -13.33 7.29
C ASN A 199 5.07 -13.81 7.84
N SER A 200 5.15 -15.08 8.21
CA SER A 200 6.34 -15.73 8.78
C SER A 200 7.51 -15.92 7.79
N SER A 201 7.52 -15.22 6.67
CA SER A 201 8.58 -15.29 5.67
C SER A 201 9.48 -14.05 5.56
N HIS A 202 9.42 -13.12 6.55
CA HIS A 202 10.25 -11.91 6.54
C HIS A 202 11.40 -11.97 7.53
N ASP A 203 12.34 -12.89 7.29
CA ASP A 203 13.68 -12.85 7.90
C ASP A 203 14.68 -12.01 7.06
N GLN A 204 14.21 -11.08 6.25
CA GLN A 204 15.07 -10.21 5.47
C GLN A 204 14.61 -8.75 5.54
N ILE A 205 14.84 -8.11 6.68
CA ILE A 205 15.07 -6.67 6.77
C ILE A 205 16.38 -6.52 7.55
N SER A 206 17.49 -6.55 6.82
CA SER A 206 18.77 -6.02 7.24
C SER A 206 18.84 -4.55 6.92
#